data_25442b23f5a91bcc5bdaef16b9907fdb
#
_entry.id   25442b23f5a91bcc5bdaef16b9907fdb
#
_cell.length_a   1.000
_cell.length_b   1.000
_cell.length_c   1.000
_cell.angle_alpha   90.00
_cell.angle_beta   90.00
_cell.angle_gamma   90.00
#
_symmetry.space_group_name_H-M   'P 1'
#
loop_
_entity.id
_entity.type
_entity.pdbx_description
1 polymer ?
#
loop_
_entity_poly.entity_id
_entity_poly.type
_entity_poly.pdbx_seq_one_letter_code
_entity_poly.pdbx_strand_id
1 'polypeptide(L)'
;MNKKRLNNILPNLLMIVIIIVAFYIYRKYDYNYFSKGILEKGRTEFSRDSNVKYSKDRSYKIENKVPNDAMFYREVTVRKNTPYRVTCMVRTENVVGNENDTMAGAQICLNETDEHSNVVQGNTNWTKIEFLFNSKNNEKVEIGFRLGGISNTAEGTAWFSDFTIEEGSTDESNIWNFGVFLIDNVNATIEGKKQNYSMTTMEKSIVENNMQRLQNSIADMSNNQMSITYDIIEIKEPLTSLSYDEDNGYYIGEKDVYKLINKYVQQKEFDHIFVCTNLPLESILTNNEKICEWVGLGNMVYIGKGFSNIRVVQNQYSYSAFNTFPEEVFLHEFLHTLERNSSEYGYEVPVLHDYQKYSYTDDKRDGLRKWYIDYMNRKVKDKNGNYIGLPEKIYSLKPAKTSDFTYSNKLNKLDEPKNIVEIIECIVQKTKKIFEKSNKDYNIVQTKGVSE
;
A
#
# COMPACT_ATOMS: atom_id res chain seq x y z
N MET A 1 33.74 52.92 31.35
CA MET A 1 34.06 51.78 30.46
C MET A 1 34.37 52.31 29.06
N ASN A 2 35.58 52.00 28.50
CA ASN A 2 36.16 52.68 27.32
C ASN A 2 35.37 52.22 26.06
N LYS A 3 34.85 53.16 25.22
CA LYS A 3 34.05 52.93 24.02
C LYS A 3 34.70 51.87 23.06
N LYS A 4 36.03 51.81 23.01
CA LYS A 4 36.81 50.81 22.27
C LYS A 4 36.65 49.36 22.77
N ARG A 5 36.46 49.16 24.11
CA ARG A 5 36.21 47.82 24.69
C ARG A 5 34.78 47.35 24.43
N LEU A 6 33.80 48.26 24.42
CA LEU A 6 32.43 47.96 24.10
C LEU A 6 32.22 47.47 22.66
N ASN A 7 32.93 48.09 21.68
CA ASN A 7 32.83 47.71 20.27
C ASN A 7 33.43 46.34 19.94
N ASN A 8 34.32 45.79 20.82
CA ASN A 8 34.86 44.43 20.63
C ASN A 8 34.04 43.35 21.38
N ILE A 9 33.30 43.75 22.41
CA ILE A 9 32.47 42.82 23.22
C ILE A 9 31.11 42.60 22.56
N LEU A 10 30.51 43.61 21.93
CA LEU A 10 29.20 43.56 21.33
C LEU A 10 29.07 42.54 20.19
N PRO A 11 29.99 42.40 19.24
CA PRO A 11 29.95 41.38 18.20
C PRO A 11 30.05 39.96 18.75
N ASN A 12 30.92 39.75 19.78
CA ASN A 12 31.07 38.43 20.41
C ASN A 12 29.81 38.04 21.19
N LEU A 13 29.16 39.00 21.88
CA LEU A 13 27.91 38.77 22.60
C LEU A 13 26.78 38.44 21.62
N LEU A 14 26.71 39.17 20.49
CA LEU A 14 25.75 38.92 19.42
C LEU A 14 25.95 37.53 18.80
N MET A 15 27.19 37.12 18.56
CA MET A 15 27.52 35.79 18.03
C MET A 15 27.11 34.67 19.00
N ILE A 16 27.34 34.86 20.32
CA ILE A 16 26.92 33.93 21.36
C ILE A 16 25.38 33.81 21.39
N VAL A 17 24.64 34.93 21.30
CA VAL A 17 23.19 34.94 21.24
C VAL A 17 22.70 34.22 19.98
N ILE A 18 23.29 34.44 18.82
CA ILE A 18 22.97 33.75 17.57
C ILE A 18 23.19 32.25 17.71
N ILE A 19 24.30 31.82 18.31
CA ILE A 19 24.60 30.39 18.54
C ILE A 19 23.57 29.78 19.52
N ILE A 20 23.18 30.46 20.60
CA ILE A 20 22.18 30.00 21.55
C ILE A 20 20.81 29.88 20.87
N VAL A 21 20.42 30.89 20.09
CA VAL A 21 19.17 30.89 19.34
C VAL A 21 19.17 29.77 18.28
N ALA A 22 20.26 29.61 17.54
CA ALA A 22 20.40 28.52 16.56
C ALA A 22 20.34 27.14 17.23
N PHE A 23 20.99 26.99 18.39
CA PHE A 23 20.94 25.75 19.17
C PHE A 23 19.55 25.48 19.75
N TYR A 24 18.84 26.53 20.20
CA TYR A 24 17.44 26.41 20.67
C TYR A 24 16.50 26.06 19.52
N ILE A 25 16.67 26.69 18.37
CA ILE A 25 15.91 26.38 17.15
C ILE A 25 16.21 24.95 16.70
N TYR A 26 17.48 24.53 16.67
CA TYR A 26 17.90 23.18 16.35
C TYR A 26 17.28 22.14 17.30
N ARG A 27 17.34 22.36 18.63
CA ARG A 27 16.71 21.45 19.60
C ARG A 27 15.19 21.38 19.47
N LYS A 28 14.53 22.53 19.23
CA LYS A 28 13.09 22.58 19.01
C LYS A 28 12.71 21.90 17.69
N TYR A 29 13.57 22.02 16.68
CA TYR A 29 13.43 21.37 15.40
C TYR A 29 13.61 19.84 15.52
N ASP A 30 14.67 19.36 16.16
CA ASP A 30 14.92 17.94 16.42
C ASP A 30 13.75 17.26 17.17
N TYR A 31 13.13 17.97 18.11
CA TYR A 31 11.95 17.47 18.83
C TYR A 31 10.68 17.36 17.95
N ASN A 32 10.55 18.23 16.94
CA ASN A 32 9.36 18.32 16.10
C ASN A 32 9.65 17.94 14.62
N TYR A 33 10.73 17.23 14.36
CA TYR A 33 11.15 16.89 13.01
C TYR A 33 10.09 16.03 12.28
N PHE A 34 9.45 15.09 12.99
CA PHE A 34 8.30 14.36 12.51
C PHE A 34 7.00 15.00 13.05
N SER A 35 5.98 15.03 12.19
CA SER A 35 4.60 15.29 12.60
C SER A 35 4.05 14.05 13.31
N LYS A 36 2.90 14.20 13.98
CA LYS A 36 2.25 13.12 14.73
C LYS A 36 0.84 12.94 14.19
N GLY A 37 0.52 11.75 13.73
CA GLY A 37 -0.83 11.29 13.43
C GLY A 37 -1.36 10.41 14.53
N ILE A 38 -2.64 10.51 14.84
CA ILE A 38 -3.28 9.73 15.88
C ILE A 38 -4.77 9.60 15.58
N LEU A 39 -5.31 8.38 15.67
CA LEU A 39 -6.72 8.11 15.45
C LEU A 39 -7.55 8.63 16.63
N GLU A 40 -7.25 8.17 17.85
CA GLU A 40 -7.96 8.58 19.05
C GLU A 40 -7.03 9.27 20.06
N LYS A 41 -7.40 10.50 20.45
CA LYS A 41 -6.62 11.29 21.41
C LYS A 41 -6.65 10.67 22.81
N GLY A 42 -5.52 10.80 23.52
CA GLY A 42 -5.39 10.33 24.91
C GLY A 42 -5.03 8.85 25.06
N ARG A 43 -5.02 8.07 23.98
CA ARG A 43 -4.67 6.64 24.00
C ARG A 43 -3.19 6.38 23.69
N THR A 44 -2.50 7.33 23.08
CA THR A 44 -1.11 7.20 22.65
C THR A 44 -0.21 8.21 23.34
N GLU A 45 0.99 7.75 23.70
CA GLU A 45 2.09 8.59 24.14
C GLU A 45 3.22 8.58 23.10
N PHE A 46 3.64 9.78 22.68
CA PHE A 46 4.77 9.99 21.79
C PHE A 46 5.94 10.59 22.56
N SER A 47 7.11 9.96 22.49
CA SER A 47 8.29 10.49 23.17
C SER A 47 9.58 10.21 22.41
N ARG A 48 10.69 10.80 22.87
CA ARG A 48 12.06 10.48 22.47
C ARG A 48 12.72 9.75 23.66
N ASP A 49 13.09 8.49 23.42
CA ASP A 49 13.65 7.63 24.47
C ASP A 49 15.18 7.58 24.39
N SER A 50 15.86 7.97 25.46
CA SER A 50 17.32 7.92 25.58
C SER A 50 17.85 6.63 26.20
N ASN A 51 16.97 5.83 26.81
CA ASN A 51 17.32 4.57 27.47
C ASN A 51 17.25 3.41 26.47
N VAL A 52 16.19 3.40 25.62
CA VAL A 52 16.02 2.41 24.54
C VAL A 52 16.38 3.07 23.22
N LYS A 53 17.59 2.79 22.74
CA LYS A 53 18.16 3.41 21.54
C LYS A 53 18.95 2.40 20.73
N TYR A 54 19.08 2.62 19.43
CA TYR A 54 19.89 1.80 18.53
C TYR A 54 21.29 2.45 18.33
N SER A 55 21.47 3.31 17.34
CA SER A 55 22.75 3.93 17.03
C SER A 55 22.86 5.39 17.47
N LYS A 56 21.72 6.07 17.66
CA LYS A 56 21.63 7.50 18.03
C LYS A 56 21.40 7.68 19.53
N ASP A 57 21.51 8.92 19.98
CA ASP A 57 21.30 9.27 21.40
C ASP A 57 19.88 8.98 21.89
N ARG A 58 18.90 8.97 20.98
CA ARG A 58 17.49 8.74 21.29
C ARG A 58 16.75 8.11 20.12
N SER A 59 15.81 7.21 20.43
CA SER A 59 14.83 6.67 19.50
C SER A 59 13.51 7.45 19.53
N TYR A 60 12.70 7.30 18.50
CA TYR A 60 11.30 7.73 18.48
C TYR A 60 10.44 6.61 19.09
N LYS A 61 9.67 6.92 20.13
CA LYS A 61 8.82 5.97 20.84
C LYS A 61 7.36 6.32 20.61
N ILE A 62 6.56 5.31 20.25
CA ILE A 62 5.10 5.31 20.24
C ILE A 62 4.65 4.26 21.25
N GLU A 63 3.78 4.65 22.20
CA GLU A 63 3.17 3.76 23.16
C GLU A 63 1.65 3.91 23.11
N ASN A 64 0.96 2.86 22.65
CA ASN A 64 -0.50 2.74 22.69
C ASN A 64 -0.87 1.95 23.94
N LYS A 65 -1.45 2.61 24.94
CA LYS A 65 -1.84 2.02 26.23
C LYS A 65 -3.11 1.16 26.11
N VAL A 66 -3.86 1.36 25.08
CA VAL A 66 -5.01 0.60 24.62
C VAL A 66 -4.98 0.62 23.08
N PRO A 67 -5.69 -0.30 22.39
CA PRO A 67 -5.68 -0.33 20.95
C PRO A 67 -5.93 1.04 20.31
N ASN A 68 -4.98 1.49 19.49
CA ASN A 68 -5.03 2.74 18.75
C ASN A 68 -4.19 2.66 17.48
N ASP A 69 -4.33 3.65 16.63
CA ASP A 69 -3.47 3.87 15.48
C ASP A 69 -2.75 5.20 15.63
N ALA A 70 -1.43 5.16 15.57
CA ALA A 70 -0.59 6.32 15.80
C ALA A 70 0.72 6.25 14.99
N MET A 71 1.19 7.39 14.49
CA MET A 71 2.43 7.44 13.72
C MET A 71 3.20 8.74 13.90
N PHE A 72 4.50 8.64 13.74
CA PHE A 72 5.34 9.75 13.33
C PHE A 72 5.40 9.78 11.81
N TYR A 73 5.17 10.92 11.17
CA TYR A 73 5.23 11.04 9.72
C TYR A 73 5.90 12.31 9.27
N ARG A 74 6.42 12.28 8.04
CA ARG A 74 7.09 13.42 7.42
C ARG A 74 6.83 13.48 5.93
N GLU A 75 6.56 14.70 5.42
CA GLU A 75 6.56 14.97 3.98
C GLU A 75 7.99 14.89 3.41
N VAL A 76 8.15 14.16 2.33
CA VAL A 76 9.40 13.99 1.60
C VAL A 76 9.17 14.34 0.13
N THR A 77 10.07 15.15 -0.44
CA THR A 77 10.08 15.42 -1.89
C THR A 77 10.63 14.21 -2.62
N VAL A 78 9.91 13.75 -3.62
CA VAL A 78 10.25 12.61 -4.48
C VAL A 78 10.18 13.00 -5.95
N ARG A 79 10.81 12.23 -6.81
CA ARG A 79 10.64 12.34 -8.27
C ARG A 79 9.48 11.45 -8.70
N LYS A 80 8.67 11.92 -9.65
CA LYS A 80 7.57 11.12 -10.21
C LYS A 80 8.08 9.82 -10.84
N ASN A 81 7.26 8.81 -10.80
CA ASN A 81 7.51 7.49 -11.39
C ASN A 81 8.89 6.93 -11.02
N THR A 82 9.23 6.99 -9.75
CA THR A 82 10.54 6.59 -9.25
C THR A 82 10.36 5.63 -8.07
N PRO A 83 11.02 4.47 -8.07
CA PRO A 83 11.01 3.56 -6.94
C PRO A 83 11.84 4.12 -5.79
N TYR A 84 11.33 3.94 -4.58
CA TYR A 84 11.99 4.33 -3.34
C TYR A 84 12.00 3.17 -2.35
N ARG A 85 13.11 3.07 -1.62
CA ARG A 85 13.30 2.15 -0.49
C ARG A 85 13.43 2.96 0.79
N VAL A 86 12.51 2.76 1.73
CA VAL A 86 12.60 3.34 3.08
C VAL A 86 12.97 2.24 4.06
N THR A 87 13.91 2.53 4.95
CA THR A 87 14.29 1.59 6.01
C THR A 87 14.33 2.28 7.37
N CYS A 88 14.06 1.50 8.42
CA CYS A 88 14.38 1.89 9.78
C CYS A 88 14.69 0.66 10.64
N MET A 89 15.31 0.90 11.78
CA MET A 89 15.41 -0.08 12.86
C MET A 89 14.20 0.07 13.76
N VAL A 90 13.52 -1.04 14.04
CA VAL A 90 12.36 -1.10 14.94
C VAL A 90 12.61 -2.08 16.07
N ARG A 91 12.16 -1.74 17.27
CA ARG A 91 12.07 -2.62 18.43
C ARG A 91 10.64 -2.56 18.95
N THR A 92 10.08 -3.70 19.37
CA THR A 92 8.71 -3.75 19.90
C THR A 92 8.68 -4.41 21.27
N GLU A 93 7.68 -4.01 22.09
CA GLU A 93 7.38 -4.61 23.37
C GLU A 93 5.86 -4.71 23.54
N ASN A 94 5.38 -5.95 23.73
CA ASN A 94 3.97 -6.30 23.89
C ASN A 94 3.05 -5.77 22.79
N VAL A 95 3.53 -5.70 21.55
CA VAL A 95 2.73 -5.19 20.42
C VAL A 95 1.75 -6.27 19.97
N VAL A 96 0.45 -5.97 20.07
CA VAL A 96 -0.64 -6.86 19.66
C VAL A 96 -1.66 -6.05 18.87
N GLY A 97 -2.05 -6.56 17.69
CA GLY A 97 -3.17 -6.01 16.92
C GLY A 97 -4.50 -6.25 17.63
N ASN A 98 -5.42 -5.29 17.54
CA ASN A 98 -6.77 -5.47 18.09
C ASN A 98 -7.41 -6.71 17.46
N GLU A 99 -8.10 -7.51 18.28
CA GLU A 99 -8.70 -8.80 17.85
C GLU A 99 -7.68 -9.78 17.21
N ASN A 100 -6.39 -9.68 17.59
CA ASN A 100 -5.27 -10.43 17.01
C ASN A 100 -5.02 -10.15 15.52
N ASP A 101 -5.40 -8.96 15.04
CA ASP A 101 -5.14 -8.55 13.67
C ASP A 101 -3.63 -8.53 13.38
N THR A 102 -3.24 -9.23 12.31
CA THR A 102 -1.83 -9.39 11.92
C THR A 102 -1.30 -8.20 11.12
N MET A 103 -2.17 -7.32 10.64
CA MET A 103 -1.83 -6.14 9.85
C MET A 103 -1.70 -4.87 10.70
N ALA A 104 -1.99 -4.96 12.00
CA ALA A 104 -1.80 -3.89 12.96
C ALA A 104 -0.58 -4.12 13.84
N GLY A 105 0.40 -3.24 13.79
CA GLY A 105 1.64 -3.33 14.56
C GLY A 105 2.62 -2.23 14.19
N ALA A 106 3.91 -2.47 14.45
CA ALA A 106 4.96 -1.52 14.07
C ALA A 106 5.33 -1.70 12.59
N GLN A 107 5.26 -0.62 11.79
CA GLN A 107 5.48 -0.66 10.35
C GLN A 107 5.91 0.70 9.78
N ILE A 108 6.42 0.70 8.54
CA ILE A 108 6.59 1.89 7.70
C ILE A 108 5.41 1.94 6.73
N CYS A 109 4.87 3.12 6.44
CA CYS A 109 3.76 3.27 5.49
C CYS A 109 3.86 4.60 4.73
N LEU A 110 3.11 4.72 3.64
CA LEU A 110 2.69 6.01 3.11
C LEU A 110 1.42 6.43 3.84
N ASN A 111 1.40 7.67 4.33
CA ASN A 111 0.20 8.20 5.00
C ASN A 111 -0.96 8.30 4.02
N GLU A 112 -2.18 7.99 4.49
CA GLU A 112 -3.43 8.03 3.70
C GLU A 112 -3.47 7.07 2.49
N THR A 113 -2.65 5.99 2.51
CA THR A 113 -2.67 4.93 1.49
C THR A 113 -2.61 3.55 2.15
N ASP A 114 -2.93 2.50 1.38
CA ASP A 114 -2.81 1.09 1.80
C ASP A 114 -1.37 0.54 1.63
N GLU A 115 -0.40 1.40 1.29
CA GLU A 115 0.97 0.97 1.06
C GLU A 115 1.78 0.98 2.36
N HIS A 116 2.29 -0.18 2.75
CA HIS A 116 3.05 -0.37 3.99
C HIS A 116 4.12 -1.47 3.87
N SER A 117 5.03 -1.50 4.87
CA SER A 117 6.02 -2.55 5.05
C SER A 117 5.41 -3.79 5.69
N ASN A 118 6.23 -4.83 5.85
CA ASN A 118 5.92 -5.90 6.80
C ASN A 118 5.66 -5.34 8.20
N VAL A 119 4.76 -6.01 8.92
CA VAL A 119 4.31 -5.63 10.27
C VAL A 119 5.12 -6.38 11.31
N VAL A 120 5.57 -5.69 12.36
CA VAL A 120 6.28 -6.26 13.50
C VAL A 120 5.38 -6.23 14.72
N GLN A 121 5.14 -7.41 15.31
CA GLN A 121 4.33 -7.62 16.51
C GLN A 121 5.13 -8.33 17.61
N GLY A 122 4.55 -8.45 18.79
CA GLY A 122 5.12 -9.14 19.94
C GLY A 122 6.25 -8.37 20.60
N ASN A 123 7.24 -9.12 21.08
CA ASN A 123 8.46 -8.61 21.68
C ASN A 123 9.63 -8.89 20.76
N THR A 124 10.23 -7.86 20.16
CA THR A 124 11.37 -8.00 19.25
C THR A 124 12.54 -7.14 19.70
N ASN A 125 13.74 -7.64 19.50
CA ASN A 125 14.92 -6.80 19.53
C ASN A 125 14.99 -5.91 18.29
N TRP A 126 15.92 -4.96 18.26
CA TRP A 126 16.15 -4.09 17.10
C TRP A 126 16.27 -4.91 15.81
N THR A 127 15.30 -4.74 14.95
CA THR A 127 15.18 -5.43 13.66
C THR A 127 15.03 -4.38 12.56
N LYS A 128 15.74 -4.57 11.46
CA LYS A 128 15.58 -3.70 10.28
C LYS A 128 14.28 -4.07 9.57
N ILE A 129 13.45 -3.07 9.30
CA ILE A 129 12.31 -3.20 8.40
C ILE A 129 12.54 -2.36 7.15
N GLU A 130 11.94 -2.81 6.05
CA GLU A 130 12.08 -2.20 4.74
C GLU A 130 10.71 -2.04 4.09
N PHE A 131 10.53 -0.92 3.41
CA PHE A 131 9.34 -0.60 2.64
C PHE A 131 9.74 -0.10 1.26
N LEU A 132 9.22 -0.73 0.22
CA LEU A 132 9.42 -0.37 -1.17
C LEU A 132 8.14 0.24 -1.72
N PHE A 133 8.24 1.39 -2.35
CA PHE A 133 7.11 2.02 -3.03
C PHE A 133 7.55 2.74 -4.29
N ASN A 134 6.62 2.92 -5.24
CA ASN A 134 6.82 3.82 -6.37
C ASN A 134 6.10 5.15 -6.10
N SER A 135 6.77 6.27 -6.37
CA SER A 135 6.18 7.61 -6.16
C SER A 135 5.01 7.92 -7.10
N LYS A 136 4.81 7.13 -8.14
CA LYS A 136 3.74 7.31 -9.13
C LYS A 136 3.72 8.76 -9.67
N ASN A 137 2.58 9.43 -9.71
CA ASN A 137 2.50 10.84 -10.17
C ASN A 137 2.81 11.87 -9.06
N ASN A 138 3.29 11.43 -7.89
CA ASN A 138 3.53 12.33 -6.77
C ASN A 138 4.92 12.98 -6.84
N GLU A 139 5.01 14.27 -6.49
CA GLU A 139 6.25 15.01 -6.23
C GLU A 139 6.58 15.11 -4.75
N LYS A 140 5.62 14.72 -3.90
CA LYS A 140 5.72 14.68 -2.45
C LYS A 140 4.91 13.51 -1.91
N VAL A 141 5.44 12.86 -0.89
CA VAL A 141 4.77 11.78 -0.16
C VAL A 141 4.96 11.98 1.34
N GLU A 142 4.02 11.54 2.14
CA GLU A 142 4.18 11.50 3.60
C GLU A 142 4.57 10.08 4.03
N ILE A 143 5.80 9.93 4.52
CA ILE A 143 6.32 8.64 5.03
C ILE A 143 6.05 8.57 6.52
N GLY A 144 5.35 7.51 6.96
CA GLY A 144 4.97 7.25 8.35
C GLY A 144 5.72 6.07 8.96
N PHE A 145 6.04 6.19 10.26
CA PHE A 145 6.50 5.12 11.14
C PHE A 145 5.39 4.92 12.17
N ARG A 146 4.71 3.81 12.10
CA ARG A 146 3.35 3.62 12.63
C ARG A 146 3.32 2.50 13.65
N LEU A 147 2.49 2.67 14.68
CA LEU A 147 2.02 1.61 15.57
C LEU A 147 0.50 1.55 15.46
N GLY A 148 0.00 0.56 14.73
CA GLY A 148 -1.38 0.42 14.29
C GLY A 148 -1.43 -0.09 12.85
N GLY A 149 -2.43 0.31 12.07
CA GLY A 149 -2.62 0.00 10.67
C GLY A 149 -3.76 0.81 10.07
N ILE A 150 -3.92 0.82 8.74
CA ILE A 150 -5.07 1.46 8.12
C ILE A 150 -6.32 0.68 8.53
N SER A 151 -7.29 1.41 9.12
CA SER A 151 -8.52 0.83 9.68
C SER A 151 -8.32 -0.20 10.79
N ASN A 152 -7.09 -0.39 11.25
CA ASN A 152 -6.72 -1.36 12.26
C ASN A 152 -5.96 -0.71 13.41
N THR A 153 -6.09 -1.23 14.62
CA THR A 153 -5.46 -0.67 15.82
C THR A 153 -4.57 -1.69 16.51
N ALA A 154 -3.51 -1.22 17.17
CA ALA A 154 -2.64 -2.06 17.99
C ALA A 154 -2.37 -1.40 19.34
N GLU A 155 -2.14 -2.21 20.36
CA GLU A 155 -1.61 -1.79 21.65
C GLU A 155 -0.14 -2.23 21.78
N GLY A 156 0.58 -1.66 22.77
CA GLY A 156 1.97 -1.95 23.04
C GLY A 156 2.89 -0.77 22.80
N THR A 157 4.19 -1.06 22.71
CA THR A 157 5.23 -0.04 22.52
C THR A 157 6.14 -0.38 21.34
N ALA A 158 6.41 0.62 20.51
CA ALA A 158 7.37 0.54 19.43
C ALA A 158 8.39 1.68 19.50
N TRP A 159 9.66 1.35 19.25
CA TRP A 159 10.77 2.31 19.11
C TRP A 159 11.32 2.23 17.69
N PHE A 160 11.55 3.39 17.09
CA PHE A 160 12.05 3.54 15.73
C PHE A 160 13.34 4.37 15.72
N SER A 161 14.31 3.97 14.91
CA SER A 161 15.62 4.61 14.76
C SER A 161 16.18 4.41 13.36
N ASP A 162 17.22 5.18 13.00
CA ASP A 162 17.99 5.04 11.74
C ASP A 162 17.12 5.02 10.48
N PHE A 163 16.40 6.09 10.29
CA PHE A 163 15.49 6.26 9.16
C PHE A 163 16.27 6.64 7.89
N THR A 164 16.12 5.88 6.83
CA THR A 164 16.74 6.18 5.55
C THR A 164 15.74 6.12 4.41
N ILE A 165 16.02 6.87 3.35
CA ILE A 165 15.35 6.75 2.07
C ILE A 165 16.41 6.67 0.97
N GLU A 166 16.22 5.72 0.07
CA GLU A 166 17.06 5.49 -1.09
C GLU A 166 16.22 5.57 -2.35
N GLU A 167 16.75 6.23 -3.37
CA GLU A 167 16.12 6.35 -4.68
C GLU A 167 16.65 5.26 -5.59
N GLY A 168 15.78 4.48 -6.20
CA GLY A 168 16.10 3.41 -7.13
C GLY A 168 16.03 3.84 -8.59
N SER A 169 16.22 2.86 -9.47
CA SER A 169 16.10 3.00 -10.92
C SER A 169 14.84 2.28 -11.39
N THR A 170 14.03 2.95 -12.19
CA THR A 170 12.80 2.35 -12.75
C THR A 170 13.15 1.22 -13.72
N ASP A 171 12.59 0.04 -13.52
CA ASP A 171 12.58 -1.03 -14.51
C ASP A 171 11.57 -0.69 -15.61
N GLU A 172 12.04 -0.53 -16.86
CA GLU A 172 11.19 -0.24 -18.01
C GLU A 172 10.70 -1.51 -18.72
N SER A 173 10.99 -2.68 -18.19
CA SER A 173 10.51 -3.95 -18.73
C SER A 173 8.98 -4.06 -18.69
N ASN A 174 8.40 -4.52 -19.77
CA ASN A 174 6.96 -4.80 -19.88
C ASN A 174 6.61 -6.26 -19.49
N ILE A 175 7.51 -6.96 -18.81
CA ILE A 175 7.28 -8.31 -18.30
C ILE A 175 6.80 -8.20 -16.86
N TRP A 176 5.60 -8.71 -16.61
CA TRP A 176 5.02 -8.79 -15.26
C TRP A 176 5.22 -10.19 -14.69
N ASN A 177 5.60 -10.27 -13.41
CA ASN A 177 5.75 -11.54 -12.71
C ASN A 177 4.57 -11.74 -11.75
N PHE A 178 3.76 -12.78 -11.99
CA PHE A 178 2.58 -13.10 -11.18
C PHE A 178 2.88 -14.17 -10.14
N GLY A 179 2.46 -13.95 -8.90
CA GLY A 179 2.36 -14.98 -7.87
C GLY A 179 0.95 -15.55 -7.84
N VAL A 180 0.79 -16.85 -8.09
CA VAL A 180 -0.51 -17.52 -8.07
C VAL A 180 -0.54 -18.49 -6.91
N PHE A 181 -1.28 -18.15 -5.86
CA PHE A 181 -1.37 -18.93 -4.63
C PHE A 181 -2.63 -19.78 -4.63
N LEU A 182 -2.47 -21.09 -4.65
CA LEU A 182 -3.57 -22.04 -4.50
C LEU A 182 -3.76 -22.33 -3.02
N ILE A 183 -4.84 -21.84 -2.44
CA ILE A 183 -5.20 -22.16 -1.05
C ILE A 183 -5.93 -23.50 -1.03
N ASP A 184 -5.20 -24.55 -0.64
CA ASP A 184 -5.72 -25.91 -0.65
C ASP A 184 -6.95 -26.09 0.21
N ASN A 185 -6.97 -25.44 1.37
CA ASN A 185 -8.03 -25.64 2.35
C ASN A 185 -8.51 -24.30 2.92
N VAL A 186 -9.81 -24.14 3.00
CA VAL A 186 -10.49 -23.10 3.78
C VAL A 186 -11.12 -23.75 5.01
N ASN A 187 -10.80 -23.27 6.20
CA ASN A 187 -11.38 -23.71 7.47
C ASN A 187 -11.69 -22.48 8.32
N ALA A 188 -12.68 -21.72 7.87
CA ALA A 188 -13.11 -20.48 8.50
C ALA A 188 -14.43 -20.67 9.27
N THR A 189 -14.69 -19.79 10.22
CA THR A 189 -15.98 -19.72 10.90
C THR A 189 -16.67 -18.42 10.48
N ILE A 190 -17.81 -18.54 9.82
CA ILE A 190 -18.64 -17.42 9.36
C ILE A 190 -19.94 -17.46 10.15
N GLU A 191 -20.25 -16.41 10.88
CA GLU A 191 -21.46 -16.29 11.72
C GLU A 191 -21.69 -17.51 12.64
N GLY A 192 -20.61 -18.00 13.23
CA GLY A 192 -20.65 -19.16 14.13
C GLY A 192 -20.72 -20.52 13.44
N LYS A 193 -20.78 -20.56 12.10
CA LYS A 193 -20.80 -21.81 11.31
C LYS A 193 -19.44 -22.09 10.71
N LYS A 194 -18.94 -23.32 10.88
CA LYS A 194 -17.71 -23.79 10.25
C LYS A 194 -17.90 -23.95 8.75
N GLN A 195 -16.97 -23.41 8.00
CA GLN A 195 -16.85 -23.51 6.57
C GLN A 195 -15.59 -24.31 6.25
N ASN A 196 -15.74 -25.47 5.62
CA ASN A 196 -14.64 -26.33 5.25
C ASN A 196 -14.71 -26.66 3.76
N TYR A 197 -13.74 -26.14 3.01
CA TYR A 197 -13.61 -26.39 1.58
C TYR A 197 -12.19 -26.83 1.28
N SER A 198 -12.04 -27.75 0.33
CA SER A 198 -10.74 -28.19 -0.14
C SER A 198 -10.73 -28.19 -1.65
N MET A 199 -9.68 -27.62 -2.24
CA MET A 199 -9.48 -27.64 -3.68
C MET A 199 -9.22 -29.05 -4.18
N THR A 200 -9.95 -29.47 -5.19
CA THR A 200 -9.73 -30.72 -5.91
C THR A 200 -8.55 -30.61 -6.87
N THR A 201 -7.97 -31.75 -7.25
CA THR A 201 -6.93 -31.80 -8.31
C THR A 201 -7.44 -31.17 -9.63
N MET A 202 -8.73 -31.37 -9.94
CA MET A 202 -9.33 -30.76 -11.14
C MET A 202 -9.31 -29.23 -11.08
N GLU A 203 -9.69 -28.65 -9.94
CA GLU A 203 -9.69 -27.19 -9.75
C GLU A 203 -8.29 -26.61 -9.84
N LYS A 204 -7.27 -27.27 -9.28
CA LYS A 204 -5.88 -26.88 -9.46
C LYS A 204 -5.44 -26.90 -10.92
N SER A 205 -5.77 -27.98 -11.63
CA SER A 205 -5.45 -28.08 -13.07
C SER A 205 -6.19 -27.03 -13.91
N ILE A 206 -7.39 -26.61 -13.52
CA ILE A 206 -8.09 -25.48 -14.15
C ILE A 206 -7.27 -24.19 -14.00
N VAL A 207 -6.74 -23.87 -12.81
CA VAL A 207 -5.92 -22.69 -12.60
C VAL A 207 -4.65 -22.77 -13.46
N GLU A 208 -3.94 -23.90 -13.44
CA GLU A 208 -2.72 -24.10 -14.25
C GLU A 208 -2.98 -23.86 -15.74
N ASN A 209 -4.03 -24.46 -16.29
CA ASN A 209 -4.41 -24.30 -17.69
C ASN A 209 -4.80 -22.84 -18.00
N ASN A 210 -5.53 -22.18 -17.11
CA ASN A 210 -5.94 -20.80 -17.33
C ASN A 210 -4.76 -19.84 -17.25
N MET A 211 -3.79 -20.07 -16.38
CA MET A 211 -2.57 -19.26 -16.34
C MET A 211 -1.74 -19.40 -17.63
N GLN A 212 -1.62 -20.61 -18.18
CA GLN A 212 -0.95 -20.82 -19.45
C GLN A 212 -1.68 -20.10 -20.60
N ARG A 213 -3.02 -20.14 -20.61
CA ARG A 213 -3.84 -19.40 -21.59
C ARG A 213 -3.69 -17.89 -21.40
N LEU A 214 -3.74 -17.41 -20.18
CA LEU A 214 -3.60 -15.99 -19.84
C LEU A 214 -2.27 -15.42 -20.34
N GLN A 215 -1.18 -16.18 -20.20
CA GLN A 215 0.14 -15.77 -20.70
C GLN A 215 0.10 -15.48 -22.21
N ASN A 216 -0.53 -16.36 -22.98
CA ASN A 216 -0.69 -16.18 -24.42
C ASN A 216 -1.68 -15.04 -24.74
N SER A 217 -2.83 -15.02 -24.06
CA SER A 217 -3.88 -14.03 -24.29
C SER A 217 -3.41 -12.60 -23.99
N ILE A 218 -2.64 -12.37 -22.93
CA ILE A 218 -2.08 -11.04 -22.63
C ILE A 218 -1.13 -10.58 -23.75
N ALA A 219 -0.24 -11.44 -24.21
CA ALA A 219 0.67 -11.09 -25.30
C ALA A 219 -0.10 -10.77 -26.59
N ASP A 220 -1.03 -11.63 -26.97
CA ASP A 220 -1.84 -11.45 -28.19
C ASP A 220 -2.72 -10.19 -28.11
N MET A 221 -3.47 -10.04 -27.01
CA MET A 221 -4.41 -8.94 -26.83
C MET A 221 -3.72 -7.58 -26.68
N SER A 222 -2.51 -7.53 -26.13
CA SER A 222 -1.71 -6.29 -26.03
C SER A 222 -0.87 -6.01 -27.29
N ASN A 223 -1.01 -6.77 -28.36
CA ASN A 223 -0.11 -6.72 -29.51
C ASN A 223 1.39 -6.86 -29.12
N ASN A 224 1.69 -7.76 -28.20
CA ASN A 224 3.01 -7.98 -27.63
C ASN A 224 3.61 -6.75 -26.89
N GLN A 225 2.79 -5.78 -26.50
CA GLN A 225 3.25 -4.68 -25.68
C GLN A 225 3.46 -5.08 -24.22
N MET A 226 2.89 -6.22 -23.80
CA MET A 226 3.02 -6.78 -22.45
C MET A 226 3.18 -8.29 -22.53
N SER A 227 3.96 -8.84 -21.62
CA SER A 227 4.02 -10.28 -21.37
C SER A 227 4.03 -10.57 -19.88
N ILE A 228 3.74 -11.82 -19.51
CA ILE A 228 3.78 -12.26 -18.12
C ILE A 228 4.64 -13.50 -17.94
N THR A 229 5.21 -13.62 -16.75
CA THR A 229 5.70 -14.86 -16.16
C THR A 229 4.90 -15.14 -14.90
N TYR A 230 4.84 -16.38 -14.44
CA TYR A 230 4.11 -16.72 -13.24
C TYR A 230 4.72 -17.91 -12.49
N ASP A 231 4.53 -17.91 -11.17
CA ASP A 231 4.79 -19.03 -10.30
C ASP A 231 3.48 -19.48 -9.66
N ILE A 232 3.18 -20.79 -9.73
CA ILE A 232 2.05 -21.37 -8.99
C ILE A 232 2.57 -22.00 -7.72
N ILE A 233 2.00 -21.58 -6.57
CA ILE A 233 2.44 -21.98 -5.23
C ILE A 233 1.24 -22.54 -4.47
N GLU A 234 1.30 -23.82 -4.10
CA GLU A 234 0.29 -24.44 -3.26
C GLU A 234 0.50 -24.10 -1.78
N ILE A 235 -0.53 -23.62 -1.13
CA ILE A 235 -0.57 -23.34 0.31
C ILE A 235 -1.36 -24.45 0.99
N LYS A 236 -0.66 -25.26 1.79
CA LYS A 236 -1.24 -26.41 2.52
C LYS A 236 -1.87 -26.01 3.84
N GLU A 237 -1.37 -24.94 4.45
CA GLU A 237 -1.92 -24.37 5.67
C GLU A 237 -3.32 -23.81 5.37
N PRO A 238 -4.32 -24.10 6.22
CA PRO A 238 -5.69 -23.67 5.95
C PRO A 238 -5.88 -22.16 6.12
N LEU A 239 -6.67 -21.56 5.25
CA LEU A 239 -7.23 -20.22 5.44
C LEU A 239 -8.27 -20.28 6.55
N THR A 240 -8.09 -19.49 7.61
CA THR A 240 -8.92 -19.55 8.82
C THR A 240 -9.81 -18.33 9.06
N SER A 241 -9.63 -17.28 8.28
CA SER A 241 -10.44 -16.05 8.34
C SER A 241 -10.81 -15.58 6.94
N LEU A 242 -11.83 -14.76 6.86
CA LEU A 242 -12.27 -14.04 5.66
C LEU A 242 -12.62 -12.61 6.06
N SER A 243 -12.28 -11.69 5.21
CA SER A 243 -12.76 -10.30 5.28
C SER A 243 -14.18 -10.21 4.77
N TYR A 244 -14.88 -9.13 5.13
CA TYR A 244 -16.27 -8.90 4.74
C TYR A 244 -16.47 -7.42 4.39
N ASP A 245 -17.25 -7.19 3.35
CA ASP A 245 -17.90 -5.90 3.08
C ASP A 245 -19.34 -6.12 2.60
N GLU A 246 -20.15 -5.07 2.61
CA GLU A 246 -21.58 -5.17 2.28
C GLU A 246 -21.84 -5.44 0.79
N ASP A 247 -20.93 -4.97 -0.10
CA ASP A 247 -21.12 -5.06 -1.55
C ASP A 247 -20.70 -6.44 -2.10
N ASN A 248 -19.61 -7.01 -1.57
CA ASN A 248 -18.99 -8.24 -2.09
C ASN A 248 -19.26 -9.48 -1.22
N GLY A 249 -19.78 -9.30 0.00
CA GLY A 249 -19.89 -10.35 0.99
C GLY A 249 -18.51 -10.73 1.56
N TYR A 250 -18.28 -12.02 1.78
CA TYR A 250 -17.00 -12.52 2.28
C TYR A 250 -15.98 -12.65 1.16
N TYR A 251 -14.76 -12.17 1.41
CA TYR A 251 -13.63 -12.23 0.47
C TYR A 251 -12.31 -12.47 1.22
N ILE A 252 -11.23 -12.65 0.49
CA ILE A 252 -9.90 -12.86 1.04
C ILE A 252 -9.16 -11.53 0.98
N GLY A 253 -9.06 -10.85 2.12
CA GLY A 253 -8.25 -9.65 2.26
C GLY A 253 -6.77 -9.97 2.51
N GLU A 254 -5.91 -8.96 2.45
CA GLU A 254 -4.50 -9.08 2.75
C GLU A 254 -4.25 -9.74 4.11
N LYS A 255 -4.97 -9.30 5.16
CA LYS A 255 -4.86 -9.83 6.53
C LYS A 255 -5.11 -11.34 6.64
N ASP A 256 -6.01 -11.86 5.81
CA ASP A 256 -6.43 -13.26 5.86
C ASP A 256 -5.32 -14.19 5.35
N VAL A 257 -4.52 -13.75 4.40
CA VAL A 257 -3.47 -14.54 3.77
C VAL A 257 -2.05 -14.13 4.16
N TYR A 258 -1.88 -13.03 4.89
CA TYR A 258 -0.56 -12.50 5.22
C TYR A 258 0.39 -13.57 5.82
N LYS A 259 -0.07 -14.31 6.82
CA LYS A 259 0.73 -15.39 7.45
C LYS A 259 1.02 -16.54 6.51
N LEU A 260 0.15 -16.78 5.53
CA LEU A 260 0.25 -17.92 4.62
C LEU A 260 1.23 -17.66 3.47
N ILE A 261 1.16 -16.47 2.85
CA ILE A 261 1.87 -16.21 1.60
C ILE A 261 3.08 -15.27 1.74
N ASN A 262 3.15 -14.45 2.80
CA ASN A 262 4.15 -13.37 2.90
C ASN A 262 5.60 -13.87 2.78
N LYS A 263 5.94 -15.04 3.31
CA LYS A 263 7.28 -15.64 3.17
C LYS A 263 7.69 -15.86 1.70
N TYR A 264 6.73 -16.19 0.84
CA TYR A 264 6.97 -16.39 -0.60
C TYR A 264 7.05 -15.05 -1.33
N VAL A 265 6.17 -14.11 -0.97
CA VAL A 265 6.15 -12.77 -1.55
C VAL A 265 7.44 -12.01 -1.27
N GLN A 266 8.05 -12.21 -0.09
CA GLN A 266 9.35 -11.62 0.26
C GLN A 266 10.53 -12.26 -0.50
N GLN A 267 10.44 -13.54 -0.84
CA GLN A 267 11.50 -14.25 -1.54
C GLN A 267 11.48 -14.02 -3.06
N LYS A 268 10.33 -13.65 -3.59
CA LYS A 268 10.09 -13.49 -5.02
C LYS A 268 9.50 -12.10 -5.31
N GLU A 269 9.98 -11.47 -6.35
CA GLU A 269 9.58 -10.11 -6.75
C GLU A 269 8.33 -10.14 -7.65
N PHE A 270 7.18 -10.54 -7.09
CA PHE A 270 5.91 -10.51 -7.81
C PHE A 270 5.43 -9.07 -8.04
N ASP A 271 4.81 -8.83 -9.20
CA ASP A 271 4.15 -7.57 -9.56
C ASP A 271 2.65 -7.61 -9.25
N HIS A 272 2.04 -8.79 -9.37
CA HIS A 272 0.63 -9.03 -9.09
C HIS A 272 0.46 -10.39 -8.40
N ILE A 273 -0.51 -10.48 -7.51
CA ILE A 273 -0.80 -11.67 -6.70
C ILE A 273 -2.24 -12.12 -6.95
N PHE A 274 -2.41 -13.35 -7.39
CA PHE A 274 -3.68 -14.05 -7.41
C PHE A 274 -3.77 -15.01 -6.23
N VAL A 275 -4.86 -14.95 -5.48
CA VAL A 275 -5.22 -15.97 -4.48
C VAL A 275 -6.41 -16.75 -5.00
N CYS A 276 -6.21 -18.04 -5.24
CA CYS A 276 -7.20 -18.94 -5.80
C CYS A 276 -7.78 -19.85 -4.71
N THR A 277 -9.11 -19.90 -4.61
CA THR A 277 -9.84 -20.78 -3.68
C THR A 277 -11.06 -21.37 -4.35
N ASN A 278 -11.68 -22.36 -3.72
CA ASN A 278 -12.96 -22.92 -4.12
C ASN A 278 -14.12 -22.50 -3.20
N LEU A 279 -14.09 -21.27 -2.67
CA LEU A 279 -15.22 -20.71 -1.92
C LEU A 279 -16.52 -20.83 -2.73
N PRO A 280 -17.62 -21.35 -2.16
CA PRO A 280 -18.84 -21.54 -2.91
C PRO A 280 -19.59 -20.22 -3.18
N LEU A 281 -20.36 -20.19 -4.30
CA LEU A 281 -21.32 -19.14 -4.60
C LEU A 281 -22.58 -19.24 -3.75
N GLU A 282 -22.88 -20.44 -3.25
CA GLU A 282 -24.16 -20.72 -2.62
C GLU A 282 -24.20 -20.22 -1.18
N SER A 283 -25.38 -19.81 -0.79
CA SER A 283 -25.70 -19.43 0.56
C SER A 283 -25.59 -20.62 1.51
N ILE A 284 -24.70 -20.50 2.49
CA ILE A 284 -24.57 -21.43 3.62
C ILE A 284 -25.19 -20.79 4.87
N LEU A 285 -25.54 -19.53 4.79
CA LEU A 285 -26.12 -18.76 5.88
C LEU A 285 -27.63 -19.01 5.97
N THR A 286 -28.20 -18.90 7.17
CA THR A 286 -29.61 -19.20 7.46
C THR A 286 -30.61 -18.31 6.75
N ASN A 287 -30.17 -17.17 6.20
CA ASN A 287 -30.98 -16.12 5.60
C ASN A 287 -30.92 -16.10 4.07
N ASN A 288 -30.41 -17.13 3.40
CA ASN A 288 -30.14 -17.16 1.97
C ASN A 288 -29.07 -16.10 1.51
N GLU A 289 -28.28 -15.59 2.40
CA GLU A 289 -27.15 -14.71 2.04
C GLU A 289 -26.03 -15.54 1.43
N LYS A 290 -25.45 -15.08 0.34
CA LYS A 290 -24.33 -15.72 -0.30
C LYS A 290 -23.05 -15.46 0.50
N ILE A 291 -22.13 -16.42 0.53
CA ILE A 291 -20.81 -16.21 1.13
C ILE A 291 -20.07 -15.13 0.37
N CYS A 292 -20.10 -15.18 -0.95
CA CYS A 292 -19.51 -14.18 -1.82
C CYS A 292 -20.34 -13.97 -3.07
N GLU A 293 -20.40 -12.71 -3.55
CA GLU A 293 -21.15 -12.32 -4.75
C GLU A 293 -20.27 -12.30 -6.03
N TRP A 294 -18.97 -12.60 -5.90
CA TRP A 294 -17.97 -12.46 -6.95
C TRP A 294 -17.47 -13.81 -7.48
N VAL A 295 -17.00 -13.84 -8.72
CA VAL A 295 -16.22 -14.94 -9.35
C VAL A 295 -14.73 -14.62 -9.27
N GLY A 296 -14.36 -13.39 -9.57
CA GLY A 296 -13.11 -12.74 -9.30
C GLY A 296 -13.35 -11.45 -8.53
N LEU A 297 -12.38 -10.99 -7.77
CA LEU A 297 -12.39 -9.73 -7.07
C LEU A 297 -11.00 -9.12 -7.11
N GLY A 298 -10.84 -8.06 -7.89
CA GLY A 298 -9.60 -7.31 -8.08
C GLY A 298 -9.60 -5.96 -7.40
N ASN A 299 -8.75 -5.08 -7.89
CA ASN A 299 -8.55 -3.70 -7.38
C ASN A 299 -8.10 -3.63 -5.92
N MET A 300 -7.54 -4.70 -5.38
CA MET A 300 -6.96 -4.76 -4.03
C MET A 300 -5.43 -4.62 -4.09
N VAL A 301 -4.82 -4.40 -2.92
CA VAL A 301 -3.38 -4.26 -2.74
C VAL A 301 -2.87 -5.28 -1.71
N TYR A 302 -1.69 -5.83 -1.95
CA TYR A 302 -0.93 -6.63 -1.01
C TYR A 302 0.50 -6.08 -0.90
N ILE A 303 0.81 -5.37 0.16
CA ILE A 303 2.13 -4.72 0.37
C ILE A 303 2.58 -3.97 -0.91
N GLY A 304 1.74 -3.06 -1.43
CA GLY A 304 2.02 -2.25 -2.61
C GLY A 304 1.92 -2.97 -3.97
N LYS A 305 1.57 -4.27 -4.00
CA LYS A 305 1.39 -5.06 -5.23
C LYS A 305 -0.09 -5.20 -5.58
N GLY A 306 -0.41 -5.40 -6.87
CA GLY A 306 -1.77 -5.76 -7.26
C GLY A 306 -2.18 -7.08 -6.61
N PHE A 307 -3.42 -7.17 -6.15
CA PHE A 307 -3.94 -8.33 -5.44
C PHE A 307 -5.36 -8.63 -5.89
N SER A 308 -5.62 -9.90 -6.22
CA SER A 308 -6.93 -10.35 -6.68
C SER A 308 -7.28 -11.73 -6.13
N ASN A 309 -8.54 -11.92 -5.82
CA ASN A 309 -9.11 -13.22 -5.49
C ASN A 309 -9.72 -13.86 -6.74
N ILE A 310 -9.49 -15.14 -6.91
CA ILE A 310 -10.11 -15.95 -7.96
C ILE A 310 -10.81 -17.13 -7.30
N ARG A 311 -12.09 -17.26 -7.57
CA ARG A 311 -12.86 -18.37 -7.10
C ARG A 311 -12.93 -19.47 -8.17
N VAL A 312 -12.36 -20.63 -7.84
CA VAL A 312 -12.24 -21.76 -8.73
C VAL A 312 -13.29 -22.79 -8.34
N VAL A 313 -14.44 -22.78 -9.00
CA VAL A 313 -15.53 -23.74 -8.75
C VAL A 313 -15.84 -24.46 -10.05
N GLN A 314 -15.95 -25.80 -10.00
CA GLN A 314 -16.45 -26.59 -11.13
C GLN A 314 -17.81 -26.09 -11.60
N ASN A 315 -18.03 -26.07 -12.89
CA ASN A 315 -19.28 -25.64 -13.53
C ASN A 315 -19.54 -24.13 -13.52
N GLN A 316 -18.56 -23.30 -13.23
CA GLN A 316 -18.68 -21.88 -13.50
C GLN A 316 -18.68 -21.56 -15.00
N TYR A 317 -19.18 -20.38 -15.34
CA TYR A 317 -19.26 -19.89 -16.72
C TYR A 317 -17.93 -20.02 -17.47
N SER A 318 -16.81 -19.62 -16.86
CA SER A 318 -15.46 -19.70 -17.41
C SER A 318 -14.93 -21.12 -17.68
N TYR A 319 -15.60 -22.15 -17.17
CA TYR A 319 -15.21 -23.56 -17.37
C TYR A 319 -16.22 -24.35 -18.20
N SER A 320 -17.20 -23.68 -18.80
CA SER A 320 -18.14 -24.29 -19.72
C SER A 320 -17.38 -24.85 -20.93
N ALA A 321 -17.79 -26.03 -21.40
CA ALA A 321 -17.23 -26.62 -22.62
C ALA A 321 -17.41 -25.75 -23.87
N PHE A 322 -18.28 -24.75 -23.82
CA PHE A 322 -18.55 -23.81 -24.92
C PHE A 322 -17.81 -22.48 -24.75
N ASN A 323 -17.14 -22.25 -23.62
CA ASN A 323 -16.39 -21.02 -23.39
C ASN A 323 -15.03 -21.10 -24.11
N THR A 324 -14.78 -20.16 -24.99
CA THR A 324 -13.50 -20.04 -25.71
C THR A 324 -12.50 -19.13 -25.03
N PHE A 325 -12.89 -18.51 -23.89
CA PHE A 325 -12.09 -17.57 -23.11
C PHE A 325 -12.12 -17.88 -21.59
N PRO A 326 -11.75 -19.12 -21.18
CA PRO A 326 -11.85 -19.53 -19.79
C PRO A 326 -10.90 -18.80 -18.83
N GLU A 327 -9.85 -18.15 -19.32
CA GLU A 327 -8.92 -17.30 -18.55
C GLU A 327 -9.43 -15.88 -18.32
N GLU A 328 -10.65 -15.55 -18.78
CA GLU A 328 -11.21 -14.19 -18.72
C GLU A 328 -11.20 -13.60 -17.33
N VAL A 329 -11.59 -14.38 -16.29
CA VAL A 329 -11.63 -13.87 -14.92
C VAL A 329 -10.26 -13.40 -14.44
N PHE A 330 -9.20 -14.12 -14.75
CA PHE A 330 -7.83 -13.72 -14.37
C PHE A 330 -7.42 -12.44 -15.10
N LEU A 331 -7.72 -12.32 -16.38
CA LEU A 331 -7.44 -11.10 -17.15
C LEU A 331 -8.21 -9.92 -16.58
N HIS A 332 -9.51 -10.07 -16.33
CA HIS A 332 -10.39 -9.03 -15.81
C HIS A 332 -9.85 -8.46 -14.49
N GLU A 333 -9.57 -9.34 -13.53
CA GLU A 333 -9.10 -8.92 -12.21
C GLU A 333 -7.68 -8.30 -12.27
N PHE A 334 -6.83 -8.75 -13.18
CA PHE A 334 -5.56 -8.10 -13.41
C PHE A 334 -5.71 -6.71 -14.07
N LEU A 335 -6.65 -6.55 -15.01
CA LEU A 335 -6.91 -5.27 -15.66
C LEU A 335 -7.35 -4.20 -14.66
N HIS A 336 -8.04 -4.55 -13.56
CA HIS A 336 -8.31 -3.63 -12.46
C HIS A 336 -7.04 -3.08 -11.81
N THR A 337 -5.97 -3.87 -11.73
CA THR A 337 -4.67 -3.38 -11.27
C THR A 337 -4.08 -2.36 -12.24
N LEU A 338 -4.17 -2.58 -13.56
CA LEU A 338 -3.71 -1.62 -14.55
C LEU A 338 -4.59 -0.36 -14.61
N GLU A 339 -5.90 -0.49 -14.41
CA GLU A 339 -6.85 0.62 -14.28
C GLU A 339 -6.49 1.52 -13.10
N ARG A 340 -6.30 0.93 -11.90
CA ARG A 340 -5.88 1.65 -10.70
C ARG A 340 -4.52 2.32 -10.91
N ASN A 341 -3.52 1.60 -11.40
CA ASN A 341 -2.22 2.16 -11.70
C ASN A 341 -2.34 3.34 -12.68
N SER A 342 -3.18 3.22 -13.73
CA SER A 342 -3.40 4.33 -14.65
C SER A 342 -3.85 5.60 -13.93
N SER A 343 -4.82 5.49 -13.03
CA SER A 343 -5.29 6.63 -12.22
C SER A 343 -4.20 7.19 -11.32
N GLU A 344 -3.45 6.34 -10.62
CA GLU A 344 -2.37 6.72 -9.70
C GLU A 344 -1.17 7.39 -10.41
N TYR A 345 -0.93 7.03 -11.67
CA TYR A 345 0.07 7.68 -12.52
C TYR A 345 -0.47 8.88 -13.31
N GLY A 346 -1.74 9.25 -13.09
CA GLY A 346 -2.37 10.43 -13.70
C GLY A 346 -2.87 10.23 -15.12
N TYR A 347 -3.12 9.00 -15.56
CA TYR A 347 -3.74 8.69 -16.83
C TYR A 347 -5.26 8.53 -16.66
N GLU A 348 -6.02 9.13 -17.56
CA GLU A 348 -7.47 8.89 -17.65
C GLU A 348 -7.73 7.70 -18.58
N VAL A 349 -8.41 6.68 -18.08
CA VAL A 349 -8.81 5.48 -18.82
C VAL A 349 -10.30 5.21 -18.60
N PRO A 350 -11.01 4.53 -19.52
CA PRO A 350 -12.37 4.10 -19.28
C PRO A 350 -12.44 3.19 -18.06
N VAL A 351 -13.52 3.28 -17.28
CA VAL A 351 -13.79 2.31 -16.21
C VAL A 351 -14.01 0.92 -16.83
N LEU A 352 -13.32 -0.08 -16.31
CA LEU A 352 -13.30 -1.42 -16.90
C LEU A 352 -14.70 -2.03 -17.03
N HIS A 353 -15.60 -1.76 -16.09
CA HIS A 353 -16.99 -2.23 -16.10
C HIS A 353 -17.92 -1.41 -17.01
N ASP A 354 -17.48 -0.26 -17.52
CA ASP A 354 -18.30 0.62 -18.36
C ASP A 354 -18.38 0.18 -19.84
N TYR A 355 -18.04 -1.06 -20.17
CA TYR A 355 -17.97 -1.56 -21.56
C TYR A 355 -19.25 -1.28 -22.37
N GLN A 356 -20.43 -1.40 -21.76
CA GLN A 356 -21.72 -1.11 -22.42
C GLN A 356 -21.85 0.36 -22.83
N LYS A 357 -21.30 1.27 -22.06
CA LYS A 357 -21.27 2.72 -22.37
C LYS A 357 -20.53 3.02 -23.68
N TYR A 358 -19.62 2.13 -24.07
CA TYR A 358 -18.86 2.20 -25.30
C TYR A 358 -19.36 1.23 -26.38
N SER A 359 -20.59 0.71 -26.23
CA SER A 359 -21.27 -0.19 -27.17
C SER A 359 -20.62 -1.56 -27.32
N TYR A 360 -19.91 -2.05 -26.30
CA TYR A 360 -19.48 -3.44 -26.22
C TYR A 360 -20.52 -4.29 -25.51
N THR A 361 -20.55 -5.57 -25.82
CA THR A 361 -21.48 -6.55 -25.25
C THR A 361 -20.71 -7.76 -24.77
N ASP A 362 -21.16 -8.33 -23.67
CA ASP A 362 -20.68 -9.62 -23.17
C ASP A 362 -21.23 -10.76 -24.07
N ASP A 363 -20.35 -11.52 -24.70
CA ASP A 363 -20.71 -12.66 -25.52
C ASP A 363 -20.64 -13.95 -24.72
N LYS A 364 -21.64 -14.82 -24.87
CA LYS A 364 -21.74 -16.08 -24.11
C LYS A 364 -20.56 -17.03 -24.30
N ARG A 365 -19.80 -16.92 -25.38
CA ARG A 365 -18.66 -17.77 -25.70
C ARG A 365 -17.32 -17.07 -25.49
N ASP A 366 -17.23 -15.84 -25.96
CA ASP A 366 -15.99 -15.06 -25.98
C ASP A 366 -15.92 -13.99 -24.87
N GLY A 367 -16.94 -13.90 -24.01
CA GLY A 367 -17.00 -12.92 -22.92
C GLY A 367 -16.77 -11.50 -23.45
N LEU A 368 -15.97 -10.75 -22.75
CA LEU A 368 -15.59 -9.36 -23.10
C LEU A 368 -14.30 -9.27 -23.94
N ARG A 369 -13.85 -10.34 -24.62
CA ARG A 369 -12.58 -10.40 -25.36
C ARG A 369 -12.35 -9.17 -26.24
N LYS A 370 -13.36 -8.75 -27.02
CA LYS A 370 -13.24 -7.58 -27.91
C LYS A 370 -13.04 -6.28 -27.13
N TRP A 371 -13.74 -6.13 -26.00
CA TRP A 371 -13.57 -5.00 -25.09
C TRP A 371 -12.13 -4.93 -24.56
N TYR A 372 -11.61 -6.03 -24.03
CA TYR A 372 -10.25 -6.07 -23.49
C TYR A 372 -9.18 -5.79 -24.53
N ILE A 373 -9.31 -6.34 -25.77
CA ILE A 373 -8.39 -6.04 -26.86
C ILE A 373 -8.37 -4.52 -27.15
N ASP A 374 -9.54 -3.90 -27.32
CA ASP A 374 -9.62 -2.48 -27.65
C ASP A 374 -9.20 -1.60 -26.45
N TYR A 375 -9.52 -2.01 -25.23
CA TYR A 375 -9.11 -1.35 -24.00
C TYR A 375 -7.58 -1.37 -23.81
N MET A 376 -6.95 -2.53 -23.99
CA MET A 376 -5.50 -2.69 -23.86
C MET A 376 -4.71 -1.99 -24.98
N ASN A 377 -5.30 -1.80 -26.14
CA ASN A 377 -4.64 -1.15 -27.29
C ASN A 377 -5.05 0.29 -27.49
N ARG A 378 -5.75 0.90 -26.54
CA ARG A 378 -6.27 2.28 -26.65
C ARG A 378 -7.08 2.50 -27.94
N LYS A 379 -7.97 1.55 -28.25
CA LYS A 379 -8.84 1.57 -29.43
C LYS A 379 -10.32 1.75 -29.12
N VAL A 380 -10.67 1.92 -27.85
CA VAL A 380 -12.03 2.26 -27.42
C VAL A 380 -12.35 3.66 -27.92
N LYS A 381 -13.52 3.89 -28.50
CA LYS A 381 -13.96 5.22 -28.96
C LYS A 381 -14.88 5.87 -27.93
N ASP A 382 -14.53 7.08 -27.52
CA ASP A 382 -15.41 7.92 -26.73
C ASP A 382 -16.56 8.53 -27.56
N LYS A 383 -17.47 9.25 -26.94
CA LYS A 383 -18.59 9.94 -27.61
C LYS A 383 -18.17 11.00 -28.64
N ASN A 384 -16.94 11.47 -28.58
CA ASN A 384 -16.37 12.46 -29.50
C ASN A 384 -15.57 11.80 -30.63
N GLY A 385 -15.44 10.46 -30.63
CA GLY A 385 -14.67 9.68 -31.58
C GLY A 385 -13.18 9.59 -31.26
N ASN A 386 -12.72 10.07 -30.10
CA ASN A 386 -11.33 9.94 -29.68
C ASN A 386 -11.05 8.50 -29.23
N TYR A 387 -9.83 8.03 -29.50
CA TYR A 387 -9.37 6.75 -29.02
C TYR A 387 -8.87 6.84 -27.57
N ILE A 388 -9.45 6.02 -26.70
CA ILE A 388 -9.15 5.93 -25.26
C ILE A 388 -8.87 4.46 -24.88
N GLY A 389 -8.32 4.24 -23.69
CA GLY A 389 -7.92 2.92 -23.17
C GLY A 389 -6.56 3.02 -22.49
N LEU A 390 -5.97 1.88 -22.16
CA LEU A 390 -4.68 1.82 -21.48
C LEU A 390 -3.57 2.47 -22.34
N PRO A 391 -2.78 3.41 -21.80
CA PRO A 391 -1.61 3.93 -22.51
C PRO A 391 -0.49 2.87 -22.49
N GLU A 392 0.30 2.80 -23.58
CA GLU A 392 1.42 1.86 -23.69
C GLU A 392 2.37 1.90 -22.48
N LYS A 393 2.64 3.09 -21.95
CA LYS A 393 3.52 3.29 -20.79
C LYS A 393 3.07 2.53 -19.56
N ILE A 394 1.75 2.25 -19.39
CA ILE A 394 1.24 1.58 -18.19
C ILE A 394 1.82 0.18 -18.00
N TYR A 395 2.19 -0.50 -19.09
CA TYR A 395 2.74 -1.85 -19.04
C TYR A 395 4.13 -1.94 -18.41
N SER A 396 4.85 -0.82 -18.30
CA SER A 396 6.14 -0.74 -17.61
C SER A 396 6.03 -0.11 -16.21
N LEU A 397 4.83 0.31 -15.78
CA LEU A 397 4.63 0.95 -14.48
C LEU A 397 4.26 -0.11 -13.42
N LYS A 398 5.28 -0.73 -12.86
CA LYS A 398 5.19 -1.84 -11.92
C LYS A 398 5.44 -1.40 -10.47
N PRO A 399 5.06 -2.21 -9.47
CA PRO A 399 5.48 -2.02 -8.09
C PRO A 399 7.00 -1.96 -7.96
N ALA A 400 7.50 -1.20 -6.98
CA ALA A 400 8.94 -1.15 -6.69
C ALA A 400 9.46 -2.51 -6.21
N LYS A 401 10.68 -2.86 -6.63
CA LYS A 401 11.36 -4.13 -6.35
C LYS A 401 12.73 -3.90 -5.72
N THR A 402 13.26 -4.90 -5.05
CA THR A 402 14.62 -4.87 -4.50
C THR A 402 15.67 -4.68 -5.60
N SER A 403 15.44 -5.27 -6.78
CA SER A 403 16.30 -5.14 -7.96
C SER A 403 16.47 -3.69 -8.44
N ASP A 404 15.49 -2.82 -8.22
CA ASP A 404 15.54 -1.39 -8.59
C ASP A 404 16.66 -0.63 -7.88
N PHE A 405 17.21 -1.17 -6.79
CA PHE A 405 18.21 -0.53 -5.91
C PHE A 405 19.62 -1.11 -6.07
N THR A 406 19.85 -2.01 -7.01
CA THR A 406 21.15 -2.69 -7.20
C THR A 406 22.29 -1.71 -7.49
N TYR A 407 22.01 -0.60 -8.16
CA TYR A 407 22.99 0.42 -8.56
C TYR A 407 22.72 1.78 -7.92
N SER A 408 21.88 1.85 -6.89
CA SER A 408 21.55 3.10 -6.23
C SER A 408 22.68 3.56 -5.30
N ASN A 409 23.11 4.82 -5.46
CA ASN A 409 24.13 5.46 -4.61
C ASN A 409 23.58 6.64 -3.80
N LYS A 410 22.28 6.90 -3.81
CA LYS A 410 21.68 8.06 -3.13
C LYS A 410 20.92 7.64 -1.87
N LEU A 411 21.67 7.29 -0.83
CA LEU A 411 21.09 7.06 0.50
C LEU A 411 20.99 8.39 1.25
N ASN A 412 19.79 8.76 1.65
CA ASN A 412 19.53 9.94 2.48
C ASN A 412 18.96 9.52 3.84
N LYS A 413 19.35 10.23 4.89
CA LYS A 413 18.77 10.06 6.21
C LYS A 413 17.49 10.88 6.35
N LEU A 414 16.40 10.27 6.77
CA LEU A 414 15.12 10.95 6.95
C LEU A 414 15.00 11.69 8.28
N ASP A 415 15.80 11.33 9.27
CA ASP A 415 15.76 11.90 10.61
C ASP A 415 16.82 12.96 10.86
N GLU A 416 17.59 13.34 9.83
CA GLU A 416 18.59 14.40 9.89
C GLU A 416 18.37 15.41 8.74
N PRO A 417 18.35 16.72 9.04
CA PRO A 417 18.31 17.73 7.98
C PRO A 417 19.62 17.74 7.20
N LYS A 418 19.53 17.83 5.88
CA LYS A 418 20.69 17.84 4.99
C LYS A 418 21.55 19.10 5.15
N ASN A 419 20.90 20.22 5.48
CA ASN A 419 21.54 21.51 5.66
C ASN A 419 20.61 22.52 6.37
N ILE A 420 21.14 23.70 6.69
CA ILE A 420 20.41 24.77 7.38
C ILE A 420 19.22 25.31 6.57
N VAL A 421 19.27 25.23 5.25
CA VAL A 421 18.20 25.70 4.37
C VAL A 421 16.98 24.79 4.53
N GLU A 422 17.17 23.47 4.53
CA GLU A 422 16.11 22.49 4.77
C GLU A 422 15.45 22.66 6.16
N ILE A 423 16.25 23.02 7.17
CA ILE A 423 15.74 23.38 8.51
C ILE A 423 14.83 24.60 8.42
N ILE A 424 15.25 25.64 7.73
CA ILE A 424 14.49 26.90 7.58
C ILE A 424 13.20 26.63 6.78
N GLU A 425 13.25 25.90 5.68
CA GLU A 425 12.10 25.54 4.86
C GLU A 425 11.06 24.74 5.66
N CYS A 426 11.50 23.76 6.43
CA CYS A 426 10.60 22.97 7.29
C CYS A 426 9.92 23.83 8.37
N ILE A 427 10.64 24.77 8.97
CA ILE A 427 10.08 25.73 9.94
C ILE A 427 9.02 26.61 9.27
N VAL A 428 9.31 27.13 8.06
CA VAL A 428 8.40 27.98 7.29
C VAL A 428 7.13 27.22 6.91
N GLN A 429 7.26 25.98 6.44
CA GLN A 429 6.10 25.16 6.07
C GLN A 429 5.21 24.82 7.28
N LYS A 430 5.83 24.45 8.44
CA LYS A 430 5.06 24.19 9.67
C LYS A 430 4.34 25.44 10.18
N THR A 431 4.97 26.60 10.07
CA THR A 431 4.36 27.86 10.44
C THR A 431 3.17 28.20 9.54
N LYS A 432 3.29 27.96 8.22
CA LYS A 432 2.15 28.11 7.28
C LYS A 432 1.00 27.18 7.62
N LYS A 433 1.25 25.89 7.84
CA LYS A 433 0.19 24.93 8.22
C LYS A 433 -0.55 25.32 9.52
N ILE A 434 0.18 25.89 10.50
CA ILE A 434 -0.44 26.39 11.74
C ILE A 434 -1.33 27.62 11.46
N PHE A 435 -0.87 28.57 10.62
CA PHE A 435 -1.64 29.74 10.21
C PHE A 435 -2.89 29.37 9.40
N GLU A 436 -2.79 28.43 8.48
CA GLU A 436 -3.91 27.93 7.68
C GLU A 436 -4.95 27.23 8.53
N LYS A 437 -4.53 26.45 9.52
CA LYS A 437 -5.42 25.78 10.48
C LYS A 437 -6.11 26.81 11.38
N SER A 438 -5.39 27.79 11.89
CA SER A 438 -5.94 28.87 12.71
C SER A 438 -6.97 29.70 11.94
N ASN A 439 -6.73 29.98 10.63
CA ASN A 439 -7.69 30.71 9.79
C ASN A 439 -8.93 29.87 9.44
N LYS A 440 -8.81 28.54 9.29
CA LYS A 440 -9.96 27.65 9.13
C LYS A 440 -10.82 27.61 10.41
N ASP A 441 -10.19 27.53 11.56
CA ASP A 441 -10.89 27.53 12.86
C ASP A 441 -11.58 28.89 13.11
N TYR A 442 -10.95 30.02 12.69
CA TYR A 442 -11.53 31.35 12.79
C TYR A 442 -12.75 31.55 11.87
N ASN A 443 -12.68 31.03 10.63
CA ASN A 443 -13.80 31.09 9.68
C ASN A 443 -14.98 30.19 10.11
N ILE A 444 -14.73 29.05 10.77
CA ILE A 444 -15.78 28.17 11.30
C ILE A 444 -16.50 28.85 12.48
N VAL A 445 -15.79 29.63 13.28
CA VAL A 445 -16.40 30.40 14.40
C VAL A 445 -17.25 31.56 13.88
N GLN A 446 -16.82 32.24 12.81
CA GLN A 446 -17.62 33.34 12.22
C GLN A 446 -18.89 32.86 11.50
N THR A 447 -18.86 31.69 10.86
CA THR A 447 -20.06 31.14 10.18
C THR A 447 -21.09 30.54 11.16
N LYS A 448 -20.73 30.25 12.41
CA LYS A 448 -21.66 29.83 13.45
C LYS A 448 -22.26 30.98 14.28
N GLY A 449 -21.76 32.22 14.10
CA GLY A 449 -22.24 33.42 14.82
C GLY A 449 -23.24 34.28 14.04
N VAL A 450 -23.73 33.82 12.86
CA VAL A 450 -24.67 34.60 12.02
C VAL A 450 -25.98 33.84 11.76
N SER A 451 -26.36 32.94 12.67
CA SER A 451 -27.69 32.35 12.70
C SER A 451 -28.28 32.43 14.12
N GLU A 452 -28.65 33.63 14.52
CA GLU A 452 -29.71 33.94 15.49
C GLU A 452 -30.57 35.04 14.91
#